data_03cdc0ed7c7882f19ace9967c5357477
#
_entry.id   03cdc0ed7c7882f19ace9967c5357477
#
_cell.length_a   1.000
_cell.length_b   1.000
_cell.length_c   1.000
_cell.angle_alpha   90.00
_cell.angle_beta   90.00
_cell.angle_gamma   90.00
#
_symmetry.space_group_name_H-M   'P 1'
#
loop_
_entity.id
_entity.type
_entity.pdbx_description
1 polymer ?
#
loop_
_entity_poly.entity_id
_entity_poly.type
_entity_poly.pdbx_seq_one_letter_code
_entity_poly.pdbx_strand_id
1 'polypeptide(L)'
;MSESSFKSDPEALETLRSYMPGRYISSLHCNDIFHMGYCDLYLEAQDVRFPEEGHLNNLLRENFPYVLEGIDPEFVAKNALISNRMRSVVKDVKISEDGSLTLYFNDCPEMILTTDTEIVDWQWSLSKTGETPFLGYMVACFDRGIVQVSTESEDFEGIESRKPV
;
A
#
# COMPACT_ATOMS: atom_id res chain seq x y z
N MET A 1 8.10 34.86 4.08
CA MET A 1 7.07 33.81 4.12
C MET A 1 7.76 32.52 4.51
N SER A 2 7.52 32.03 5.69
CA SER A 2 8.01 30.72 6.08
C SER A 2 7.16 29.69 5.33
N GLU A 3 7.75 28.97 4.40
CA GLU A 3 7.21 27.71 3.94
C GLU A 3 7.09 26.81 5.18
N SER A 4 5.87 26.62 5.65
CA SER A 4 5.63 25.56 6.63
C SER A 4 5.90 24.25 5.89
N SER A 5 7.09 23.70 6.05
CA SER A 5 7.39 22.38 5.57
C SER A 5 6.49 21.41 6.35
N PHE A 6 5.41 21.00 5.74
CA PHE A 6 4.62 19.90 6.24
C PHE A 6 5.55 18.67 6.30
N LYS A 7 5.83 18.21 7.50
CA LYS A 7 6.63 16.99 7.71
C LYS A 7 5.69 15.85 7.99
N SER A 8 6.03 14.68 7.45
CA SER A 8 5.40 13.42 7.85
C SER A 8 5.53 13.21 9.36
N ASP A 9 4.54 12.56 9.95
CA ASP A 9 4.55 12.20 11.36
C ASP A 9 5.75 11.28 11.65
N PRO A 10 6.64 11.65 12.59
CA PRO A 10 7.81 10.83 12.92
C PRO A 10 7.47 9.45 13.48
N GLU A 11 6.26 9.27 14.02
CA GLU A 11 5.80 7.98 14.56
C GLU A 11 5.22 7.04 13.49
N ALA A 12 5.04 7.49 12.25
CA ALA A 12 4.39 6.72 11.19
C ALA A 12 5.09 5.39 10.91
N LEU A 13 6.40 5.39 10.76
CA LEU A 13 7.18 4.18 10.50
C LEU A 13 7.11 3.19 11.67
N GLU A 14 7.23 3.66 12.90
CA GLU A 14 7.14 2.81 14.08
C GLU A 14 5.74 2.23 14.25
N THR A 15 4.71 3.02 14.00
CA THR A 15 3.33 2.56 14.00
C THR A 15 3.12 1.46 12.96
N LEU A 16 3.55 1.65 11.73
CA LEU A 16 3.47 0.61 10.69
C LEU A 16 4.24 -0.66 11.07
N ARG A 17 5.43 -0.53 11.66
CA ARG A 17 6.21 -1.66 12.15
C ARG A 17 5.58 -2.40 13.32
N SER A 18 4.71 -1.72 14.07
CA SER A 18 3.96 -2.34 15.16
C SER A 18 2.78 -3.19 14.67
N TYR A 19 2.26 -2.91 13.49
CA TYR A 19 1.04 -3.56 13.00
C TYR A 19 1.24 -4.44 11.77
N MET A 20 2.13 -4.12 10.84
CA MET A 20 2.24 -4.80 9.56
C MET A 20 3.05 -6.12 9.58
N PRO A 21 4.22 -6.22 10.22
CA PRO A 21 5.01 -7.45 10.21
C PRO A 21 4.23 -8.65 10.76
N GLY A 22 4.42 -9.80 10.12
CA GLY A 22 3.73 -11.04 10.46
C GLY A 22 2.34 -11.20 9.85
N ARG A 23 1.81 -10.17 9.20
CA ARG A 23 0.57 -10.25 8.42
C ARG A 23 0.84 -10.63 6.97
N TYR A 24 -0.18 -11.11 6.29
CA TYR A 24 -0.15 -11.48 4.88
C TYR A 24 -1.43 -11.00 4.18
N ILE A 25 -1.37 -10.85 2.88
CA ILE A 25 -2.55 -10.50 2.08
C ILE A 25 -3.49 -11.70 2.06
N SER A 26 -4.67 -11.55 2.62
CA SER A 26 -5.71 -12.57 2.68
C SER A 26 -6.82 -12.35 1.64
N SER A 27 -6.98 -11.13 1.17
CA SER A 27 -7.96 -10.77 0.14
C SER A 27 -7.44 -9.62 -0.74
N LEU A 28 -7.91 -9.61 -1.97
CA LEU A 28 -7.59 -8.58 -2.95
C LEU A 28 -8.87 -8.18 -3.68
N HIS A 29 -9.15 -6.90 -3.71
CA HIS A 29 -10.20 -6.31 -4.53
C HIS A 29 -9.62 -5.13 -5.31
N CYS A 30 -9.77 -5.15 -6.61
CA CYS A 30 -9.25 -4.11 -7.49
C CYS A 30 -10.37 -3.53 -8.34
N ASN A 31 -10.53 -2.25 -8.23
CA ASN A 31 -11.37 -1.42 -9.09
C ASN A 31 -10.53 -0.22 -9.57
N ASP A 32 -10.90 0.99 -9.22
CA ASP A 32 -10.08 2.18 -9.50
C ASP A 32 -8.84 2.28 -8.61
N ILE A 33 -8.84 1.59 -7.48
CA ILE A 33 -7.73 1.52 -6.52
C ILE A 33 -7.48 0.07 -6.11
N PHE A 34 -6.35 -0.17 -5.45
CA PHE A 34 -5.97 -1.48 -4.92
C PHE A 34 -6.40 -1.60 -3.45
N HIS A 35 -7.28 -2.55 -3.16
CA HIS A 35 -7.73 -2.87 -1.81
C HIS A 35 -7.14 -4.21 -1.40
N MET A 36 -6.29 -4.22 -0.39
CA MET A 36 -5.61 -5.42 0.11
C MET A 36 -6.01 -5.68 1.56
N GLY A 37 -6.67 -6.81 1.80
CA GLY A 37 -6.95 -7.26 3.16
C GLY A 37 -5.74 -7.98 3.77
N TYR A 38 -5.29 -7.53 4.93
CA TYR A 38 -4.20 -8.10 5.73
C TYR A 38 -4.74 -8.68 7.04
N CYS A 39 -5.47 -9.79 6.94
CA CYS A 39 -6.20 -10.41 8.06
C CYS A 39 -7.30 -9.48 8.60
N ASP A 40 -7.00 -8.74 9.67
CA ASP A 40 -7.89 -7.80 10.35
C ASP A 40 -7.66 -6.33 9.96
N LEU A 41 -6.74 -6.08 9.03
CA LEU A 41 -6.41 -4.75 8.52
C LEU A 41 -6.63 -4.66 7.02
N TYR A 42 -6.77 -3.45 6.54
CA TYR A 42 -6.88 -3.15 5.11
C TYR A 42 -5.84 -2.10 4.73
N LEU A 43 -5.13 -2.40 3.65
CA LEU A 43 -4.18 -1.49 3.03
C LEU A 43 -4.72 -1.12 1.65
N GLU A 44 -4.92 0.17 1.43
CA GLU A 44 -5.44 0.69 0.18
C GLU A 44 -4.42 1.61 -0.47
N ALA A 45 -4.32 1.56 -1.78
CA ALA A 45 -3.41 2.40 -2.54
C ALA A 45 -4.01 2.81 -3.88
N GLN A 46 -3.74 4.05 -4.27
CA GLN A 46 -4.07 4.55 -5.61
C GLN A 46 -3.23 3.85 -6.67
N ASP A 47 -1.95 3.63 -6.37
CA ASP A 47 -1.04 2.93 -7.26
C ASP A 47 0.01 2.13 -6.49
N VAL A 48 0.47 1.05 -7.10
CA VAL A 48 1.53 0.17 -6.58
C VAL A 48 2.58 -0.08 -7.65
N ARG A 49 3.82 -0.35 -7.22
CA ARG A 49 4.92 -0.71 -8.11
C ARG A 49 5.68 -1.93 -7.59
N PHE A 50 6.25 -2.66 -8.54
CA PHE A 50 7.00 -3.89 -8.30
C PHE A 50 8.29 -3.91 -9.11
N PRO A 51 9.40 -4.48 -8.59
CA PRO A 51 10.65 -4.58 -9.33
C PRO A 51 10.53 -5.34 -10.67
N GLU A 52 9.70 -6.38 -10.71
CA GLU A 52 9.50 -7.24 -11.89
C GLU A 52 8.39 -6.76 -12.86
N GLU A 53 7.75 -5.64 -12.57
CA GLU A 53 6.56 -5.17 -13.31
C GLU A 53 6.82 -4.96 -14.81
N GLY A 54 7.94 -4.32 -15.16
CA GLY A 54 8.29 -4.07 -16.55
C GLY A 54 8.49 -5.35 -17.36
N HIS A 55 9.11 -6.36 -16.77
CA HIS A 55 9.30 -7.66 -17.41
C HIS A 55 7.98 -8.39 -17.65
N LEU A 56 7.12 -8.44 -16.65
CA LEU A 56 5.79 -9.07 -16.79
C LEU A 56 4.92 -8.33 -17.79
N ASN A 57 4.94 -7.00 -17.80
CA ASN A 57 4.20 -6.19 -18.75
C ASN A 57 4.62 -6.48 -20.21
N ASN A 58 5.91 -6.60 -20.46
CA ASN A 58 6.43 -6.98 -21.78
C ASN A 58 5.99 -8.39 -22.19
N LEU A 59 6.07 -9.36 -21.28
CA LEU A 59 5.61 -10.73 -21.55
C LEU A 59 4.12 -10.78 -21.90
N LEU A 60 3.29 -10.01 -21.19
CA LEU A 60 1.85 -9.94 -21.47
C LEU A 60 1.57 -9.33 -22.86
N ARG A 61 2.26 -8.26 -23.20
CA ARG A 61 2.11 -7.62 -24.53
C ARG A 61 2.53 -8.53 -25.69
N GLU A 62 3.60 -9.29 -25.53
CA GLU A 62 4.13 -10.19 -26.54
C GLU A 62 3.27 -11.43 -26.74
N ASN A 63 2.76 -12.02 -25.66
CA ASN A 63 2.09 -13.33 -25.71
C ASN A 63 0.56 -13.25 -25.68
N PHE A 64 -0.01 -12.17 -25.15
CA PHE A 64 -1.46 -12.03 -24.97
C PHE A 64 -2.00 -10.66 -25.44
N PRO A 65 -1.68 -10.20 -26.66
CA PRO A 65 -2.07 -8.86 -27.10
C PRO A 65 -3.60 -8.68 -27.18
N TYR A 66 -4.34 -9.74 -27.43
CA TYR A 66 -5.81 -9.72 -27.53
C TYR A 66 -6.51 -9.61 -26.16
N VAL A 67 -5.86 -10.08 -25.08
CA VAL A 67 -6.41 -9.97 -23.71
C VAL A 67 -6.35 -8.54 -23.21
N LEU A 68 -5.42 -7.76 -23.73
CA LEU A 68 -5.16 -6.39 -23.30
C LEU A 68 -5.94 -5.35 -24.09
N GLU A 69 -6.75 -5.76 -25.06
CA GLU A 69 -7.59 -4.83 -25.84
C GLU A 69 -8.62 -4.16 -24.92
N GLY A 70 -8.51 -2.84 -24.76
CA GLY A 70 -9.38 -2.06 -23.89
C GLY A 70 -9.06 -2.14 -22.39
N ILE A 71 -7.99 -2.83 -21.99
CA ILE A 71 -7.51 -2.92 -20.61
C ILE A 71 -6.09 -2.35 -20.54
N ASP A 72 -5.79 -1.60 -19.48
CA ASP A 72 -4.44 -1.12 -19.23
C ASP A 72 -3.51 -2.31 -18.88
N PRO A 73 -2.47 -2.58 -19.70
CA PRO A 73 -1.54 -3.69 -19.42
C PRO A 73 -0.82 -3.56 -18.09
N GLU A 74 -0.51 -2.34 -17.64
CA GLU A 74 0.13 -2.10 -16.35
C GLU A 74 -0.78 -2.52 -15.20
N PHE A 75 -2.07 -2.27 -15.30
CA PHE A 75 -3.05 -2.69 -14.32
C PHE A 75 -3.12 -4.23 -14.20
N VAL A 76 -3.10 -4.94 -15.33
CA VAL A 76 -3.08 -6.41 -15.34
C VAL A 76 -1.81 -6.94 -14.69
N ALA A 77 -0.65 -6.40 -15.03
CA ALA A 77 0.63 -6.80 -14.44
C ALA A 77 0.65 -6.57 -12.93
N LYS A 78 0.20 -5.41 -12.46
CA LYS A 78 0.13 -5.07 -11.04
C LYS A 78 -0.77 -6.03 -10.27
N ASN A 79 -1.96 -6.32 -10.78
CA ASN A 79 -2.87 -7.28 -10.15
C ASN A 79 -2.27 -8.69 -10.06
N ALA A 80 -1.62 -9.16 -11.10
CA ALA A 80 -0.93 -10.44 -11.12
C ALA A 80 0.19 -10.50 -10.07
N LEU A 81 0.95 -9.41 -9.91
CA LEU A 81 2.06 -9.33 -8.97
C LEU A 81 1.59 -9.21 -7.51
N ILE A 82 0.47 -8.54 -7.25
CA ILE A 82 -0.16 -8.58 -5.91
C ILE A 82 -0.64 -10.01 -5.62
N SER A 83 -1.30 -10.64 -6.57
CA SER A 83 -1.78 -12.02 -6.42
C SER A 83 -0.66 -13.02 -6.14
N ASN A 84 0.50 -12.82 -6.76
CA ASN A 84 1.70 -13.61 -6.49
C ASN A 84 2.21 -13.46 -5.04
N ARG A 85 1.96 -12.31 -4.42
CA ARG A 85 2.36 -12.00 -3.04
C ARG A 85 1.32 -12.39 -1.99
N MET A 86 0.15 -12.85 -2.41
CA MET A 86 -0.86 -13.33 -1.46
C MET A 86 -0.29 -14.46 -0.60
N ARG A 87 -0.56 -14.40 0.70
CA ARG A 87 -0.04 -15.29 1.74
C ARG A 87 1.45 -15.15 2.04
N SER A 88 2.20 -14.32 1.31
CA SER A 88 3.56 -13.96 1.70
C SER A 88 3.52 -13.06 2.93
N VAL A 89 4.29 -13.41 3.95
CA VAL A 89 4.29 -12.70 5.23
C VAL A 89 5.13 -11.44 5.13
N VAL A 90 4.58 -10.32 5.57
CA VAL A 90 5.32 -9.07 5.68
C VAL A 90 6.40 -9.22 6.73
N LYS A 91 7.65 -8.93 6.36
CA LYS A 91 8.82 -8.97 7.22
C LYS A 91 9.12 -7.61 7.86
N ASP A 92 9.09 -6.56 7.06
CA ASP A 92 9.37 -5.19 7.47
C ASP A 92 8.71 -4.19 6.52
N VAL A 93 8.68 -2.95 6.92
CA VAL A 93 8.19 -1.83 6.13
C VAL A 93 9.15 -0.65 6.17
N LYS A 94 9.12 0.18 5.15
CA LYS A 94 9.89 1.41 5.06
C LYS A 94 9.05 2.53 4.46
N ILE A 95 9.21 3.74 4.96
CA ILE A 95 8.68 4.96 4.34
C ILE A 95 9.84 5.72 3.72
N SER A 96 9.72 6.07 2.45
CA SER A 96 10.67 6.90 1.72
C SER A 96 10.40 8.39 1.94
N GLU A 97 11.32 9.26 1.54
CA GLU A 97 11.16 10.72 1.71
C GLU A 97 9.93 11.30 1.01
N ASP A 98 9.53 10.70 -0.12
CA ASP A 98 8.32 11.06 -0.86
C ASP A 98 7.02 10.53 -0.24
N GLY A 99 7.11 9.81 0.88
CA GLY A 99 5.99 9.18 1.56
C GLY A 99 5.59 7.81 1.00
N SER A 100 6.31 7.27 0.00
CA SER A 100 6.06 5.93 -0.52
C SER A 100 6.29 4.87 0.55
N LEU A 101 5.38 3.89 0.61
CA LEU A 101 5.45 2.77 1.55
C LEU A 101 5.96 1.52 0.84
N THR A 102 7.09 1.00 1.29
CA THR A 102 7.64 -0.26 0.81
C THR A 102 7.35 -1.36 1.82
N LEU A 103 6.75 -2.47 1.34
CA LEU A 103 6.58 -3.69 2.13
C LEU A 103 7.61 -4.72 1.67
N TYR A 104 8.35 -5.24 2.62
CA TYR A 104 9.30 -6.35 2.43
C TYR A 104 8.67 -7.66 2.90
N PHE A 105 8.82 -8.69 2.12
CA PHE A 105 8.29 -10.03 2.39
C PHE A 105 9.42 -11.02 2.69
N ASN A 106 9.09 -12.15 3.31
CA ASN A 106 10.08 -13.17 3.63
C ASN A 106 10.60 -13.91 2.40
N ASP A 107 9.76 -14.13 1.39
CA ASP A 107 9.95 -15.11 0.33
C ASP A 107 9.68 -14.58 -1.09
N CYS A 108 9.43 -13.29 -1.24
CA CYS A 108 9.23 -12.66 -2.55
C CYS A 108 9.73 -11.20 -2.56
N PRO A 109 9.91 -10.61 -3.76
CA PRO A 109 10.31 -9.21 -3.86
C PRO A 109 9.32 -8.24 -3.23
N GLU A 110 9.80 -7.06 -2.91
CA GLU A 110 9.02 -5.98 -2.28
C GLU A 110 7.86 -5.49 -3.14
N MET A 111 6.95 -4.82 -2.49
CA MET A 111 5.85 -4.05 -3.10
C MET A 111 5.93 -2.61 -2.61
N ILE A 112 5.79 -1.66 -3.51
CA ILE A 112 5.85 -0.23 -3.21
C ILE A 112 4.50 0.41 -3.47
N LEU A 113 3.91 1.02 -2.44
CA LEU A 113 2.76 1.90 -2.58
C LEU A 113 3.28 3.31 -2.87
N THR A 114 2.97 3.83 -4.04
CA THR A 114 3.53 5.10 -4.51
C THR A 114 2.73 6.31 -4.06
N THR A 115 3.29 7.50 -4.24
CA THR A 115 2.68 8.77 -3.85
C THR A 115 2.68 9.80 -4.98
N ASP A 116 2.76 9.32 -6.22
CA ASP A 116 2.83 10.13 -7.42
C ASP A 116 1.55 10.09 -8.28
N THR A 117 0.46 9.55 -7.74
CA THR A 117 -0.84 9.60 -8.42
C THR A 117 -1.39 11.03 -8.40
N GLU A 118 -1.65 11.57 -9.59
CA GLU A 118 -2.17 12.92 -9.75
C GLU A 118 -3.69 12.99 -9.52
N ILE A 119 -4.16 14.16 -9.09
CA ILE A 119 -5.60 14.48 -8.94
C ILE A 119 -6.32 13.53 -7.96
N VAL A 120 -5.65 13.18 -6.85
CA VAL A 120 -6.23 12.42 -5.76
C VAL A 120 -5.99 13.12 -4.42
N ASP A 121 -6.87 12.88 -3.46
CA ASP A 121 -6.80 13.49 -2.13
C ASP A 121 -5.97 12.68 -1.13
N TRP A 122 -5.65 11.44 -1.49
CA TRP A 122 -4.81 10.55 -0.70
C TRP A 122 -4.11 9.52 -1.59
N GLN A 123 -2.98 8.99 -1.15
CA GLN A 123 -2.15 8.08 -1.92
C GLN A 123 -2.29 6.63 -1.46
N TRP A 124 -2.15 6.39 -0.16
CA TRP A 124 -2.37 5.09 0.47
C TRP A 124 -2.83 5.24 1.90
N SER A 125 -3.49 4.21 2.43
CA SER A 125 -3.94 4.20 3.82
C SER A 125 -3.97 2.78 4.41
N LEU A 126 -3.66 2.69 5.69
CA LEU A 126 -3.87 1.51 6.52
C LEU A 126 -5.02 1.79 7.48
N SER A 127 -6.04 0.94 7.46
CA SER A 127 -7.22 1.08 8.31
C SER A 127 -7.75 -0.27 8.78
N LYS A 128 -8.62 -0.25 9.78
CA LYS A 128 -9.33 -1.44 10.24
C LYS A 128 -10.63 -1.73 9.47
N THR A 129 -11.13 -0.78 8.70
CA THR A 129 -12.44 -0.89 8.03
C THR A 129 -12.36 -1.09 6.52
N GLY A 130 -11.26 -0.68 5.88
CA GLY A 130 -11.11 -0.68 4.43
C GLY A 130 -11.91 0.41 3.73
N GLU A 131 -12.35 1.42 4.46
CA GLU A 131 -13.00 2.62 3.91
C GLU A 131 -11.95 3.67 3.55
N THR A 132 -12.36 4.72 2.84
CA THR A 132 -11.46 5.82 2.50
C THR A 132 -10.90 6.46 3.77
N PRO A 133 -9.67 7.00 3.76
CA PRO A 133 -9.04 7.54 4.97
C PRO A 133 -9.79 8.71 5.60
N PHE A 134 -10.70 9.35 4.89
CA PHE A 134 -11.56 10.39 5.45
C PHE A 134 -12.61 9.87 6.44
N LEU A 135 -12.89 8.56 6.41
CA LEU A 135 -13.82 7.89 7.33
C LEU A 135 -13.12 7.16 8.48
N GLY A 136 -11.81 7.17 8.50
CA GLY A 136 -10.97 6.59 9.53
C GLY A 136 -9.73 5.92 8.96
N TYR A 137 -8.60 6.08 9.63
CA TYR A 137 -7.33 5.48 9.24
C TYR A 137 -6.43 5.30 10.49
N MET A 138 -5.52 4.36 10.41
CA MET A 138 -4.45 4.22 11.40
C MET A 138 -3.22 5.01 10.96
N VAL A 139 -2.76 4.78 9.74
CA VAL A 139 -1.70 5.53 9.08
C VAL A 139 -2.13 5.79 7.64
N ALA A 140 -1.97 7.00 7.16
CA ALA A 140 -2.30 7.36 5.78
C ALA A 140 -1.31 8.37 5.19
N CYS A 141 -1.10 8.27 3.88
CA CYS A 141 -0.39 9.26 3.11
C CYS A 141 -1.40 10.08 2.31
N PHE A 142 -1.52 11.35 2.65
CA PHE A 142 -2.38 12.30 1.97
C PHE A 142 -1.64 13.03 0.85
N ASP A 143 -2.24 14.08 0.34
CA ASP A 143 -1.68 14.91 -0.71
C ASP A 143 -0.23 15.36 -0.38
N ARG A 144 0.61 15.41 -1.40
CA ARG A 144 2.04 15.81 -1.33
C ARG A 144 2.96 14.86 -0.55
N GLY A 145 2.58 13.60 -0.37
CA GLY A 145 3.42 12.61 0.27
C GLY A 145 3.58 12.77 1.78
N ILE A 146 2.66 13.46 2.42
CA ILE A 146 2.66 13.64 3.88
C ILE A 146 2.01 12.43 4.53
N VAL A 147 2.76 11.71 5.34
CA VAL A 147 2.27 10.55 6.10
C VAL A 147 1.84 10.98 7.49
N GLN A 148 0.63 10.60 7.87
CA GLN A 148 0.02 10.93 9.15
C GLN A 148 -0.41 9.68 9.91
N VAL A 149 -0.27 9.72 11.22
CA VAL A 149 -0.83 8.73 12.16
C VAL A 149 -2.09 9.32 12.77
N SER A 150 -3.16 8.51 12.87
CA SER A 150 -4.38 8.95 13.54
C SER A 150 -4.13 9.27 15.02
N THR A 151 -4.77 10.33 15.48
CA THR A 151 -4.83 10.70 16.91
C THR A 151 -6.03 10.09 17.63
N GLU A 152 -6.95 9.46 16.91
CA GLU A 152 -8.17 8.86 17.45
C GLU A 152 -7.89 7.42 17.89
N SER A 153 -8.06 7.14 19.18
CA SER A 153 -7.84 5.79 19.74
C SER A 153 -8.76 4.74 19.12
N GLU A 154 -9.96 5.11 18.72
CA GLU A 154 -10.93 4.22 18.09
C GLU A 154 -10.46 3.63 16.75
N ASP A 155 -9.57 4.33 16.04
CA ASP A 155 -9.00 3.85 14.78
C ASP A 155 -8.07 2.64 14.97
N PHE A 156 -7.59 2.42 16.18
CA PHE A 156 -6.71 1.30 16.57
C PHE A 156 -7.44 0.23 17.39
N GLU A 157 -8.68 0.49 17.81
CA GLU A 157 -9.42 -0.40 18.69
C GLU A 157 -9.69 -1.77 18.05
N GLY A 158 -9.41 -2.83 18.80
CA GLY A 158 -9.62 -4.20 18.36
C GLY A 158 -8.51 -4.79 17.48
N ILE A 159 -7.47 -4.00 17.17
CA ILE A 159 -6.32 -4.44 16.37
C ILE A 159 -5.14 -4.72 17.28
N GLU A 160 -4.61 -5.94 17.23
CA GLU A 160 -3.41 -6.30 17.96
C GLU A 160 -2.16 -5.73 17.32
N SER A 161 -1.36 -5.01 18.11
CA SER A 161 -0.01 -4.66 17.70
C SER A 161 0.87 -5.92 17.75
N ARG A 162 1.66 -6.13 16.72
CA ARG A 162 2.63 -7.21 16.66
C ARG A 162 4.01 -6.61 16.91
N LYS A 163 4.53 -6.80 18.10
CA LYS A 163 5.92 -6.42 18.37
C LYS A 163 6.83 -7.29 17.51
N PRO A 164 7.84 -6.73 16.84
CA PRO A 164 8.84 -7.54 16.17
C PRO A 164 9.48 -8.48 17.20
N VAL A 165 9.55 -9.73 16.83
CA VAL A 165 10.25 -10.76 17.60
C VAL A 165 11.74 -10.58 17.43
#